data_a767db21ba96284a811bec5c3f6b3c31
#
_entry.id   a767db21ba96284a811bec5c3f6b3c31
#
_cell.length_a   1.000
_cell.length_b   1.000
_cell.length_c   1.000
_cell.angle_alpha   90.00
_cell.angle_beta   90.00
_cell.angle_gamma   90.00
#
_symmetry.space_group_name_H-M   'P 1'
#
loop_
_entity.id
_entity.type
_entity.pdbx_description
1 polymer ?
#
loop_
_entity_poly.entity_id
_entity_poly.type
_entity_poly.pdbx_seq_one_letter_code
_entity_poly.pdbx_strand_id
1 'polypeptide(L)'
;MRNRNLIATFRLILSLFFLGTAIGASADVIDPFTAPQGPFTLGPGEELTEQEAVVNTSSVLGGVRAATPVVDELSQHGSMATMNIANGAFDCLVEFPSLGNPDNAGGCSSAYARGVGPVFDLTGSSRFMTQIQSVDGTMVLAVMLIDANGEASIGLIENVVPGQASIPFDELLPLTSPSGVNLALIEIISLVVVNQQGEEGRVVLTEFSTDGTIKGGPAVVAENEIPGTYFNPNRDGEGCQLTLERNQVTFILTCYFYDAGEQFWLIGVGELVNSKINFSEMTITSGAQYGNRFDPNDVMRSNWGSAMMTWSDCNNADLELKPVVPGYEEVMLDLTRILPTSCGSGGVQGDSAAWMGAYFDPNRDGEGFHFGVEVGEVFVMTWYTYLDGQPVWMIGTGIRDNMRVVFEDMVITSGADFGSEFYAADVVRESFGDVIVDFTDCNNFTATVNSQLPEFHNLVLDVTKIVPGTCP
;
A
#
# COMPACT_ATOMS: atom_id res chain seq x y z
N MET A 1 2.49 -41.72 10.60
CA MET A 1 3.59 -41.54 9.61
C MET A 1 3.14 -40.77 8.39
N ARG A 2 1.90 -40.92 7.92
CA ARG A 2 1.32 -40.19 6.76
C ARG A 2 1.40 -38.66 6.88
N ASN A 3 1.08 -38.07 8.05
CA ASN A 3 1.12 -36.64 8.26
C ASN A 3 2.52 -35.99 8.22
N ARG A 4 3.59 -36.76 8.40
CA ARG A 4 4.95 -36.18 8.41
C ARG A 4 5.47 -35.85 7.01
N ASN A 5 5.06 -36.60 6.01
CA ASN A 5 5.49 -36.36 4.63
C ASN A 5 4.71 -35.18 4.01
N LEU A 6 3.42 -35.07 4.35
CA LEU A 6 2.59 -33.91 3.93
C LEU A 6 3.19 -32.58 4.44
N ILE A 7 3.55 -32.54 5.73
CA ILE A 7 4.16 -31.37 6.37
C ILE A 7 5.54 -31.05 5.77
N ALA A 8 6.31 -32.05 5.34
CA ALA A 8 7.60 -31.84 4.68
C ALA A 8 7.43 -31.23 3.29
N THR A 9 6.47 -31.68 2.50
CA THR A 9 6.14 -31.12 1.17
C THR A 9 5.66 -29.68 1.30
N PHE A 10 4.82 -29.37 2.29
CA PHE A 10 4.36 -28.00 2.53
C PHE A 10 5.43 -27.07 3.09
N ARG A 11 6.46 -27.57 3.80
CA ARG A 11 7.61 -26.76 4.22
C ARG A 11 8.49 -26.33 3.04
N LEU A 12 8.54 -27.12 1.97
CA LEU A 12 9.24 -26.77 0.74
C LEU A 12 8.51 -25.64 -0.02
N ILE A 13 7.18 -25.66 -0.02
CA ILE A 13 6.34 -24.61 -0.64
C ILE A 13 6.55 -23.26 0.06
N LEU A 14 6.81 -23.24 1.37
CA LEU A 14 7.02 -22.02 2.15
C LEU A 14 8.26 -21.22 1.71
N SER A 15 9.24 -21.86 1.08
CA SER A 15 10.49 -21.21 0.62
C SER A 15 10.36 -20.50 -0.74
N LEU A 16 9.25 -20.68 -1.46
CA LEU A 16 9.01 -20.11 -2.80
C LEU A 16 8.16 -18.82 -2.83
N PHE A 17 7.60 -18.41 -1.68
CA PHE A 17 6.69 -17.26 -1.62
C PHE A 17 7.33 -15.99 -1.03
N PHE A 18 8.27 -15.41 -1.75
CA PHE A 18 8.63 -14.00 -1.53
C PHE A 18 8.57 -13.30 -2.89
N LEU A 19 7.41 -12.75 -3.24
CA LEU A 19 7.37 -11.63 -4.20
C LEU A 19 5.94 -11.04 -4.33
N GLY A 20 5.90 -9.79 -4.37
CA GLY A 20 5.01 -8.71 -4.20
C GLY A 20 3.82 -8.48 -5.13
N THR A 21 2.99 -7.66 -4.66
CA THR A 21 2.09 -6.54 -5.07
C THR A 21 0.91 -6.81 -6.00
N ALA A 22 -0.17 -6.44 -5.73
CA ALA A 22 -1.31 -5.66 -5.29
C ALA A 22 -2.51 -5.57 -6.26
N ILE A 23 -3.72 -5.44 -5.88
CA ILE A 23 -4.80 -4.46 -5.97
C ILE A 23 -6.21 -5.08 -5.88
N GLY A 24 -7.07 -4.46 -5.12
CA GLY A 24 -8.28 -4.64 -4.44
C GLY A 24 -9.60 -5.02 -5.09
N ALA A 25 -10.53 -5.52 -4.32
CA ALA A 25 -11.93 -5.14 -4.13
C ALA A 25 -12.79 -6.23 -3.47
N SER A 26 -13.90 -5.82 -2.96
CA SER A 26 -14.93 -6.28 -2.05
C SER A 26 -15.49 -7.70 -2.24
N ALA A 27 -15.91 -8.28 -1.12
CA ALA A 27 -16.83 -9.39 -0.85
C ALA A 27 -16.17 -10.73 -0.47
N ASP A 28 -16.96 -11.57 0.14
CA ASP A 28 -16.69 -12.88 0.74
C ASP A 28 -16.06 -13.91 -0.22
N VAL A 29 -16.01 -13.61 -1.49
CA VAL A 29 -15.35 -14.41 -2.53
C VAL A 29 -13.86 -14.05 -2.58
N ILE A 30 -13.02 -15.04 -2.33
CA ILE A 30 -11.55 -14.88 -2.44
C ILE A 30 -11.15 -14.90 -3.91
N ASP A 31 -11.67 -15.86 -4.69
CA ASP A 31 -11.43 -15.94 -6.13
C ASP A 31 -12.61 -16.62 -6.85
N PRO A 32 -13.26 -15.92 -7.78
CA PRO A 32 -14.24 -16.49 -8.68
C PRO A 32 -13.61 -17.16 -9.92
N PHE A 33 -12.28 -17.18 -10.03
CA PHE A 33 -11.50 -17.70 -11.16
C PHE A 33 -11.85 -17.11 -12.53
N THR A 34 -12.37 -15.90 -12.57
CA THR A 34 -12.78 -15.21 -13.80
C THR A 34 -11.64 -14.53 -14.53
N ALA A 35 -10.59 -14.11 -13.80
CA ALA A 35 -9.38 -13.57 -14.40
C ALA A 35 -8.51 -14.71 -14.92
N PRO A 36 -8.25 -14.83 -16.24
CA PRO A 36 -7.48 -15.93 -16.79
C PRO A 36 -6.00 -15.87 -16.41
N GLN A 37 -5.41 -17.05 -16.21
CA GLN A 37 -3.98 -17.22 -15.96
C GLN A 37 -3.54 -18.64 -16.36
N GLY A 38 -2.47 -18.75 -17.11
CA GLY A 38 -2.03 -20.02 -17.69
C GLY A 38 -2.58 -20.26 -19.11
N PRO A 39 -2.50 -21.49 -19.67
CA PRO A 39 -1.99 -22.68 -18.99
C PRO A 39 -0.49 -22.64 -18.72
N PHE A 40 -0.10 -23.06 -17.53
CA PHE A 40 1.30 -23.24 -17.12
C PHE A 40 1.58 -24.72 -16.91
N THR A 41 2.69 -25.21 -17.44
CA THR A 41 3.13 -26.59 -17.22
C THR A 41 4.56 -26.55 -16.71
N LEU A 42 4.82 -27.18 -15.59
CA LEU A 42 6.15 -27.36 -15.04
C LEU A 42 6.50 -28.85 -14.98
N GLY A 43 7.70 -29.16 -15.44
CA GLY A 43 8.37 -30.42 -15.23
C GLY A 43 9.41 -30.34 -14.11
N PRO A 44 10.10 -31.45 -13.83
CA PRO A 44 11.13 -31.50 -12.81
C PRO A 44 12.27 -30.51 -13.06
N GLY A 45 12.57 -29.65 -12.09
CA GLY A 45 13.64 -28.65 -12.17
C GLY A 45 13.34 -27.44 -13.06
N GLU A 46 12.10 -27.25 -13.47
CA GLU A 46 11.62 -26.04 -14.15
C GLU A 46 11.01 -25.06 -13.15
N GLU A 47 11.21 -23.76 -13.40
CA GLU A 47 10.63 -22.68 -12.62
C GLU A 47 9.88 -21.72 -13.55
N LEU A 48 8.74 -21.17 -13.08
CA LEU A 48 8.06 -20.08 -13.77
C LEU A 48 8.76 -18.75 -13.48
N THR A 49 8.80 -17.86 -14.47
CA THR A 49 9.18 -16.47 -14.22
C THR A 49 8.10 -15.76 -13.38
N GLU A 50 8.52 -14.79 -12.58
CA GLU A 50 7.60 -13.99 -11.76
C GLU A 50 6.47 -13.36 -12.58
N GLN A 51 6.78 -12.86 -13.79
CA GLN A 51 5.81 -12.23 -14.69
C GLN A 51 4.73 -13.20 -15.21
N GLU A 52 5.03 -14.48 -15.26
CA GLU A 52 4.08 -15.52 -15.67
C GLU A 52 3.23 -16.00 -14.49
N ALA A 53 3.81 -16.03 -13.30
CA ALA A 53 3.17 -16.57 -12.09
C ALA A 53 2.19 -15.59 -11.42
N VAL A 54 2.31 -14.27 -11.67
CA VAL A 54 1.55 -13.24 -10.96
C VAL A 54 0.56 -12.53 -11.88
N VAL A 55 -0.67 -12.38 -11.45
CA VAL A 55 -1.69 -11.54 -12.09
C VAL A 55 -2.25 -10.53 -11.10
N ASN A 56 -2.33 -9.27 -11.54
CA ASN A 56 -2.99 -8.20 -10.82
C ASN A 56 -4.42 -8.05 -11.35
N THR A 57 -5.42 -8.23 -10.50
CA THR A 57 -6.82 -8.15 -10.92
C THR A 57 -7.75 -7.80 -9.77
N SER A 58 -8.70 -6.93 -10.03
CA SER A 58 -9.75 -6.55 -9.06
C SER A 58 -10.77 -7.66 -8.77
N SER A 59 -10.71 -8.79 -9.48
CA SER A 59 -11.65 -9.90 -9.28
C SER A 59 -11.23 -10.86 -8.16
N VAL A 60 -10.02 -10.73 -7.60
CA VAL A 60 -9.57 -11.56 -6.49
C VAL A 60 -9.38 -10.76 -5.21
N LEU A 61 -9.55 -11.42 -4.07
CA LEU A 61 -9.33 -10.82 -2.76
C LEU A 61 -7.87 -10.34 -2.66
N GLY A 62 -7.67 -9.09 -2.25
CA GLY A 62 -6.35 -8.51 -2.15
C GLY A 62 -5.74 -8.07 -3.49
N GLY A 63 -6.38 -8.38 -4.63
CA GLY A 63 -6.00 -7.92 -5.96
C GLY A 63 -4.82 -8.61 -6.60
N VAL A 64 -4.12 -9.48 -5.88
CA VAL A 64 -3.00 -10.27 -6.41
C VAL A 64 -3.30 -11.73 -6.29
N ARG A 65 -3.12 -12.43 -7.38
CA ARG A 65 -3.03 -13.88 -7.41
C ARG A 65 -1.68 -14.30 -7.97
N ALA A 66 -0.90 -15.01 -7.17
CA ALA A 66 0.27 -15.74 -7.64
C ALA A 66 -0.15 -17.20 -7.84
N ALA A 67 -0.10 -17.69 -9.08
CA ALA A 67 -0.56 -19.02 -9.43
C ALA A 67 0.59 -19.81 -10.05
N THR A 68 0.89 -21.00 -9.49
CA THR A 68 2.04 -21.79 -9.91
C THR A 68 1.75 -23.29 -9.84
N PRO A 69 2.09 -24.10 -10.86
CA PRO A 69 2.23 -25.53 -10.71
C PRO A 69 3.34 -25.85 -9.70
N VAL A 70 3.15 -26.88 -8.91
CA VAL A 70 4.10 -27.33 -7.90
C VAL A 70 4.59 -28.73 -8.24
N VAL A 71 5.89 -28.89 -8.34
CA VAL A 71 6.54 -30.19 -8.60
C VAL A 71 7.59 -30.48 -7.52
N ASP A 72 7.77 -31.74 -7.18
CA ASP A 72 8.78 -32.13 -6.19
C ASP A 72 10.18 -32.08 -6.83
N GLU A 73 11.01 -31.13 -6.38
CA GLU A 73 12.38 -30.96 -6.85
C GLU A 73 13.31 -32.12 -6.49
N LEU A 74 12.95 -32.95 -5.50
CA LEU A 74 13.79 -34.01 -4.99
C LEU A 74 13.66 -35.32 -5.76
N SER A 75 12.70 -35.44 -6.68
CA SER A 75 12.49 -36.67 -7.42
C SER A 75 13.23 -36.65 -8.75
N GLN A 76 14.17 -37.57 -8.92
CA GLN A 76 14.85 -37.81 -10.23
C GLN A 76 13.91 -38.33 -11.36
N HIS A 77 12.62 -38.55 -11.04
CA HIS A 77 11.61 -39.09 -11.95
C HIS A 77 10.31 -38.26 -11.97
N GLY A 78 10.40 -37.04 -11.64
CA GLY A 78 9.50 -35.91 -11.55
C GLY A 78 8.05 -36.06 -11.99
N SER A 79 7.21 -35.44 -11.22
CA SER A 79 5.84 -35.10 -11.62
C SER A 79 5.85 -33.94 -12.63
N MET A 80 4.84 -33.87 -13.46
CA MET A 80 4.53 -32.72 -14.29
C MET A 80 3.18 -32.17 -13.81
N ALA A 81 3.13 -30.88 -13.52
CA ALA A 81 1.90 -30.23 -13.13
C ALA A 81 1.50 -29.19 -14.15
N THR A 82 0.25 -29.21 -14.56
CA THR A 82 -0.35 -28.22 -15.46
C THR A 82 -1.48 -27.51 -14.75
N MET A 83 -1.42 -26.21 -14.71
CA MET A 83 -2.43 -25.35 -14.13
C MET A 83 -3.00 -24.38 -15.14
N ASN A 84 -4.32 -24.23 -15.14
CA ASN A 84 -5.03 -23.26 -15.97
C ASN A 84 -6.18 -22.62 -15.18
N ILE A 85 -6.23 -21.29 -15.18
CA ILE A 85 -7.34 -20.54 -14.63
C ILE A 85 -8.02 -19.81 -15.78
N ALA A 86 -9.23 -20.24 -16.11
CA ALA A 86 -10.00 -19.65 -17.19
C ALA A 86 -11.50 -19.96 -17.06
N ASN A 87 -12.34 -19.07 -17.58
CA ASN A 87 -13.79 -19.26 -17.67
C ASN A 87 -14.48 -19.58 -16.32
N GLY A 88 -13.98 -18.99 -15.23
CA GLY A 88 -14.54 -19.22 -13.89
C GLY A 88 -14.14 -20.56 -13.26
N ALA A 89 -13.01 -21.14 -13.68
CA ALA A 89 -12.51 -22.39 -13.11
C ALA A 89 -11.00 -22.36 -12.91
N PHE A 90 -10.56 -22.94 -11.80
CA PHE A 90 -9.20 -23.33 -11.49
C PHE A 90 -9.05 -24.82 -11.82
N ASP A 91 -8.22 -25.15 -12.78
CA ASP A 91 -8.00 -26.51 -13.29
C ASP A 91 -6.55 -26.91 -13.03
N CYS A 92 -6.38 -27.95 -12.23
CA CYS A 92 -5.09 -28.51 -11.86
C CYS A 92 -5.00 -29.97 -12.31
N LEU A 93 -4.05 -30.26 -13.21
CA LEU A 93 -3.70 -31.57 -13.68
C LEU A 93 -2.30 -31.94 -13.21
N VAL A 94 -2.16 -33.09 -12.61
CA VAL A 94 -0.88 -33.69 -12.20
C VAL A 94 -0.65 -34.99 -12.94
N GLU A 95 0.45 -35.07 -13.65
CA GLU A 95 0.86 -36.23 -14.44
C GLU A 95 2.22 -36.77 -13.96
N PHE A 96 2.38 -38.08 -14.00
CA PHE A 96 3.63 -38.75 -13.66
C PHE A 96 4.17 -39.48 -14.91
N PRO A 97 5.12 -38.88 -15.63
CA PRO A 97 5.63 -39.44 -16.90
C PRO A 97 6.29 -40.80 -16.81
N SER A 98 6.62 -41.26 -15.58
CA SER A 98 7.17 -42.60 -15.36
C SER A 98 6.54 -43.23 -14.12
N LEU A 99 6.03 -44.45 -14.28
CA LEU A 99 5.41 -45.21 -13.19
C LEU A 99 6.33 -45.36 -11.97
N GLY A 100 5.90 -44.77 -10.89
CA GLY A 100 6.01 -45.43 -9.62
C GLY A 100 7.10 -45.10 -8.64
N ASN A 101 7.29 -43.85 -8.24
CA ASN A 101 7.75 -43.65 -6.87
C ASN A 101 6.56 -43.10 -6.06
N PRO A 102 6.04 -43.83 -5.05
CA PRO A 102 4.91 -43.37 -4.25
C PRO A 102 5.23 -42.15 -3.35
N ASP A 103 6.48 -41.71 -3.35
CA ASP A 103 6.91 -40.50 -2.62
C ASP A 103 6.86 -39.22 -3.50
N ASN A 104 6.55 -39.33 -4.78
CA ASN A 104 6.44 -38.18 -5.67
C ASN A 104 5.10 -37.47 -5.44
N ALA A 105 5.17 -36.17 -5.31
CA ALA A 105 4.02 -35.29 -5.22
C ALA A 105 4.07 -34.23 -6.31
N GLY A 106 2.93 -33.83 -6.82
CA GLY A 106 2.75 -32.72 -7.71
C GLY A 106 1.45 -32.00 -7.40
N GLY A 107 1.30 -30.77 -7.85
CA GLY A 107 0.12 -30.00 -7.56
C GLY A 107 0.09 -28.63 -8.20
N CYS A 108 -0.88 -27.84 -7.81
CA CYS A 108 -1.02 -26.45 -8.19
C CYS A 108 -1.32 -25.60 -6.95
N SER A 109 -0.84 -24.38 -6.97
CA SER A 109 -1.04 -23.43 -5.89
C SER A 109 -1.54 -22.09 -6.44
N SER A 110 -2.47 -21.47 -5.73
CA SER A 110 -2.91 -20.10 -5.97
C SER A 110 -2.83 -19.35 -4.65
N ALA A 111 -1.92 -18.40 -4.54
CA ALA A 111 -1.73 -17.58 -3.37
C ALA A 111 -2.34 -16.19 -3.58
N TYR A 112 -3.02 -15.71 -2.56
CA TYR A 112 -3.68 -14.42 -2.49
C TYR A 112 -2.98 -13.60 -1.44
N ALA A 113 -2.42 -12.48 -1.85
CA ALA A 113 -1.71 -11.56 -0.98
C ALA A 113 -2.23 -10.13 -1.22
N ARG A 114 -2.04 -9.27 -0.24
CA ARG A 114 -2.19 -7.84 -0.44
C ARG A 114 -0.83 -7.25 -0.75
N GLY A 115 -0.76 -6.47 -1.80
CA GLY A 115 0.46 -5.76 -2.10
C GLY A 115 0.69 -4.55 -1.21
N VAL A 116 -0.38 -3.82 -0.91
CA VAL A 116 -0.37 -2.61 -0.08
C VAL A 116 -1.64 -2.60 0.76
N GLY A 117 -1.58 -2.35 2.04
CA GLY A 117 -2.75 -2.27 2.93
C GLY A 117 -2.69 -3.29 4.07
N PRO A 118 -3.59 -3.20 5.07
CA PRO A 118 -3.59 -4.12 6.18
C PRO A 118 -3.97 -5.53 5.74
N VAL A 119 -3.56 -6.45 6.56
CA VAL A 119 -3.81 -7.90 6.53
C VAL A 119 -5.30 -8.22 6.39
N PHE A 120 -5.62 -9.40 5.90
CA PHE A 120 -7.00 -9.90 5.90
C PHE A 120 -7.45 -10.20 7.33
N ASP A 121 -8.60 -9.68 7.74
CA ASP A 121 -9.26 -10.08 9.00
C ASP A 121 -10.35 -11.12 8.69
N LEU A 122 -10.05 -12.36 9.03
CA LEU A 122 -10.95 -13.50 8.84
C LEU A 122 -11.86 -13.76 10.06
N THR A 123 -11.82 -12.92 11.10
CA THR A 123 -12.63 -13.14 12.33
C THR A 123 -14.14 -13.05 12.11
N GLY A 124 -14.58 -12.50 10.96
CA GLY A 124 -15.98 -12.48 10.54
C GLY A 124 -16.47 -13.76 9.87
N SER A 125 -15.58 -14.73 9.65
CA SER A 125 -15.85 -16.01 9.00
C SER A 125 -15.50 -17.17 9.93
N SER A 126 -16.01 -18.37 9.65
CA SER A 126 -15.71 -19.57 10.42
C SER A 126 -15.00 -20.67 9.61
N ARG A 127 -15.02 -20.58 8.29
CA ARG A 127 -14.42 -21.57 7.38
C ARG A 127 -14.14 -21.00 5.99
N PHE A 128 -13.21 -21.66 5.29
CA PHE A 128 -13.11 -21.56 3.83
C PHE A 128 -14.09 -22.50 3.15
N MET A 129 -14.56 -22.10 1.98
CA MET A 129 -15.46 -22.87 1.12
C MET A 129 -14.93 -22.89 -0.31
N THR A 130 -15.13 -24.00 -1.00
CA THR A 130 -14.89 -24.11 -2.43
C THR A 130 -15.91 -25.02 -3.09
N GLN A 131 -16.22 -24.76 -4.36
CA GLN A 131 -17.08 -25.63 -5.16
C GLN A 131 -16.19 -26.47 -6.07
N ILE A 132 -16.19 -27.77 -5.86
CA ILE A 132 -15.45 -28.75 -6.66
C ILE A 132 -16.35 -29.25 -7.78
N GLN A 133 -15.98 -28.92 -9.01
CA GLN A 133 -16.73 -29.32 -10.19
C GLN A 133 -16.46 -30.77 -10.57
N SER A 134 -15.19 -31.16 -10.55
CA SER A 134 -14.77 -32.53 -10.87
C SER A 134 -13.47 -32.90 -10.18
N VAL A 135 -13.28 -34.18 -9.93
CA VAL A 135 -12.06 -34.77 -9.41
C VAL A 135 -11.80 -36.07 -10.17
N ASP A 136 -10.55 -36.30 -10.56
CA ASP A 136 -10.02 -37.56 -11.05
C ASP A 136 -8.76 -37.93 -10.25
N GLY A 137 -8.61 -39.17 -9.86
CA GLY A 137 -7.53 -39.61 -8.98
C GLY A 137 -7.68 -39.17 -7.52
N THR A 138 -6.63 -39.39 -6.72
CA THR A 138 -6.59 -39.08 -5.30
C THR A 138 -5.96 -37.70 -5.06
N MET A 139 -6.79 -36.70 -4.85
CA MET A 139 -6.36 -35.32 -4.64
C MET A 139 -6.54 -34.87 -3.19
N VAL A 140 -5.69 -34.00 -2.70
CA VAL A 140 -5.76 -33.31 -1.42
C VAL A 140 -5.89 -31.82 -1.70
N LEU A 141 -6.88 -31.20 -1.07
CA LEU A 141 -7.05 -29.75 -1.06
C LEU A 141 -6.53 -29.21 0.27
N ALA A 142 -5.75 -28.15 0.20
CA ALA A 142 -5.24 -27.46 1.37
C ALA A 142 -5.47 -25.95 1.26
N VAL A 143 -5.66 -25.30 2.42
CA VAL A 143 -5.55 -23.85 2.54
C VAL A 143 -4.50 -23.56 3.59
N MET A 144 -3.47 -22.83 3.19
CA MET A 144 -2.41 -22.35 4.07
C MET A 144 -2.59 -20.86 4.32
N LEU A 145 -2.41 -20.48 5.57
CA LEU A 145 -2.45 -19.09 6.02
C LEU A 145 -1.09 -18.69 6.58
N ILE A 146 -0.68 -17.46 6.31
CA ILE A 146 0.46 -16.81 6.95
C ILE A 146 -0.02 -15.47 7.49
N ASP A 147 0.27 -15.18 8.75
CA ASP A 147 -0.08 -13.90 9.37
C ASP A 147 1.09 -12.90 9.36
N ALA A 148 0.80 -11.65 9.72
CA ALA A 148 1.76 -10.54 9.76
C ALA A 148 2.93 -10.74 10.76
N ASN A 149 2.88 -11.76 11.61
CA ASN A 149 3.96 -12.12 12.51
C ASN A 149 4.84 -13.25 11.91
N GLY A 150 4.50 -13.72 10.70
CA GLY A 150 5.16 -14.85 10.03
C GLY A 150 4.73 -16.22 10.57
N GLU A 151 3.65 -16.28 11.38
CA GLU A 151 3.09 -17.54 11.84
C GLU A 151 2.25 -18.18 10.73
N ALA A 152 2.34 -19.51 10.61
CA ALA A 152 1.64 -20.26 9.58
C ALA A 152 0.73 -21.34 10.15
N SER A 153 -0.42 -21.54 9.50
CA SER A 153 -1.35 -22.66 9.76
C SER A 153 -1.88 -23.23 8.46
N ILE A 154 -2.34 -24.49 8.49
CA ILE A 154 -2.87 -25.19 7.33
C ILE A 154 -4.15 -25.96 7.68
N GLY A 155 -5.14 -25.87 6.79
CA GLY A 155 -6.31 -26.75 6.78
C GLY A 155 -6.25 -27.71 5.60
N LEU A 156 -6.75 -28.93 5.78
CA LEU A 156 -6.63 -29.99 4.81
C LEU A 156 -7.96 -30.72 4.58
N ILE A 157 -8.24 -31.06 3.32
CA ILE A 157 -9.26 -32.04 2.94
C ILE A 157 -8.56 -33.17 2.25
N GLU A 158 -8.46 -34.32 2.92
CA GLU A 158 -8.01 -35.57 2.33
C GLU A 158 -9.21 -36.21 1.59
N ASN A 159 -8.98 -36.84 0.44
CA ASN A 159 -10.01 -37.46 -0.38
C ASN A 159 -11.07 -36.47 -0.91
N VAL A 160 -10.63 -35.52 -1.70
CA VAL A 160 -11.48 -34.52 -2.38
C VAL A 160 -12.50 -35.24 -3.26
N VAL A 161 -13.75 -34.80 -3.19
CA VAL A 161 -14.86 -35.30 -4.03
C VAL A 161 -15.65 -34.14 -4.64
N PRO A 162 -16.33 -34.34 -5.78
CA PRO A 162 -17.17 -33.29 -6.35
C PRO A 162 -18.27 -32.81 -5.40
N GLY A 163 -18.55 -31.52 -5.41
CA GLY A 163 -19.51 -30.85 -4.55
C GLY A 163 -18.91 -29.70 -3.75
N GLN A 164 -19.63 -29.22 -2.77
CA GLN A 164 -19.13 -28.17 -1.88
C GLN A 164 -18.17 -28.78 -0.83
N ALA A 165 -17.02 -28.20 -0.71
CA ALA A 165 -16.03 -28.54 0.31
C ALA A 165 -15.78 -27.37 1.25
N SER A 166 -15.43 -27.62 2.51
CA SER A 166 -15.11 -26.58 3.48
C SER A 166 -13.99 -26.97 4.42
N ILE A 167 -13.21 -25.98 4.86
CA ILE A 167 -12.14 -26.11 5.84
C ILE A 167 -12.46 -25.17 7.01
N PRO A 168 -12.93 -25.71 8.16
CA PRO A 168 -13.21 -24.92 9.36
C PRO A 168 -11.94 -24.29 9.94
N PHE A 169 -12.02 -23.08 10.49
CA PHE A 169 -10.86 -22.38 11.05
C PHE A 169 -10.38 -22.99 12.37
N ASP A 170 -11.26 -23.64 13.12
CA ASP A 170 -10.92 -24.38 14.35
C ASP A 170 -10.22 -25.73 14.08
N GLU A 171 -10.19 -26.20 12.83
CA GLU A 171 -9.46 -27.39 12.39
C GLU A 171 -8.10 -27.06 11.75
N LEU A 172 -7.72 -25.76 11.69
CA LEU A 172 -6.41 -25.35 11.18
C LEU A 172 -5.27 -25.88 12.07
N LEU A 173 -4.31 -26.54 11.45
CA LEU A 173 -3.13 -27.11 12.11
C LEU A 173 -2.00 -26.08 12.11
N PRO A 174 -1.47 -25.70 13.29
CA PRO A 174 -0.32 -24.81 13.38
C PRO A 174 0.95 -25.42 12.76
N LEU A 175 1.73 -24.64 12.01
CA LEU A 175 2.96 -25.07 11.36
C LEU A 175 4.23 -24.48 12.01
N THR A 176 4.18 -23.25 12.45
CA THR A 176 5.35 -22.49 12.95
C THR A 176 5.34 -22.32 14.45
N SER A 177 4.19 -22.06 15.05
CA SER A 177 4.03 -21.92 16.50
C SER A 177 2.82 -22.69 17.02
N PRO A 178 2.79 -23.06 18.32
CA PRO A 178 1.66 -23.80 18.90
C PRO A 178 0.34 -23.03 18.91
N SER A 179 0.38 -21.71 18.84
CA SER A 179 -0.80 -20.83 18.81
C SER A 179 -1.45 -20.76 17.42
N GLY A 180 -0.71 -21.12 16.37
CA GLY A 180 -1.15 -20.92 14.99
C GLY A 180 -1.24 -19.47 14.59
N VAL A 181 -1.88 -19.21 13.45
CA VAL A 181 -2.04 -17.85 12.90
C VAL A 181 -3.05 -17.01 13.68
N ASN A 182 -2.83 -15.70 13.70
CA ASN A 182 -3.83 -14.74 14.14
C ASN A 182 -4.76 -14.41 12.97
N LEU A 183 -6.00 -14.90 13.02
CA LEU A 183 -7.01 -14.72 11.95
C LEU A 183 -7.38 -13.26 11.68
N ALA A 184 -7.10 -12.34 12.60
CA ALA A 184 -7.29 -10.90 12.38
C ALA A 184 -6.14 -10.25 11.58
N LEU A 185 -5.04 -10.97 11.33
CA LEU A 185 -3.81 -10.40 10.78
C LEU A 185 -3.22 -11.26 9.63
N ILE A 186 -4.04 -11.85 8.78
CA ILE A 186 -3.60 -12.73 7.69
C ILE A 186 -3.00 -11.92 6.54
N GLU A 187 -1.75 -12.18 6.18
CA GLU A 187 -1.07 -11.60 5.02
C GLU A 187 -1.25 -12.41 3.75
N ILE A 188 -1.21 -13.74 3.87
CA ILE A 188 -1.27 -14.65 2.72
C ILE A 188 -2.32 -15.72 2.98
N ILE A 189 -3.18 -15.91 2.00
CA ILE A 189 -4.08 -17.06 1.88
C ILE A 189 -3.62 -17.86 0.66
N SER A 190 -3.29 -19.13 0.81
CA SER A 190 -2.85 -19.98 -0.29
C SER A 190 -3.77 -21.19 -0.43
N LEU A 191 -4.43 -21.30 -1.57
CA LEU A 191 -5.18 -22.47 -1.99
C LEU A 191 -4.21 -23.41 -2.70
N VAL A 192 -4.09 -24.64 -2.23
CA VAL A 192 -3.16 -25.64 -2.75
C VAL A 192 -3.88 -26.94 -3.04
N VAL A 193 -3.65 -27.49 -4.20
CA VAL A 193 -4.13 -28.81 -4.60
C VAL A 193 -2.93 -29.69 -4.90
N VAL A 194 -2.85 -30.84 -4.26
CA VAL A 194 -1.75 -31.78 -4.48
C VAL A 194 -2.26 -33.19 -4.73
N ASN A 195 -1.55 -33.91 -5.56
CA ASN A 195 -1.66 -35.37 -5.63
C ASN A 195 -0.51 -35.98 -4.84
N GLN A 196 -0.84 -36.95 -4.01
CA GLN A 196 0.14 -37.73 -3.26
C GLN A 196 0.02 -39.16 -3.72
N GLN A 197 1.03 -39.84 -4.06
CA GLN A 197 1.10 -41.28 -4.28
C GLN A 197 1.57 -41.69 -5.68
N GLY A 198 2.09 -40.75 -6.49
CA GLY A 198 2.59 -41.07 -7.83
C GLY A 198 1.49 -41.52 -8.81
N GLU A 199 0.25 -41.16 -8.54
CA GLU A 199 -0.90 -41.39 -9.41
C GLU A 199 -1.26 -40.09 -10.14
N GLU A 200 -1.70 -40.20 -11.39
CA GLU A 200 -2.26 -39.07 -12.12
C GLU A 200 -3.53 -38.57 -11.43
N GLY A 201 -3.72 -37.25 -11.44
CA GLY A 201 -4.90 -36.66 -10.84
C GLY A 201 -5.25 -35.29 -11.41
N ARG A 202 -6.56 -34.98 -11.39
CA ARG A 202 -7.07 -33.67 -11.81
C ARG A 202 -8.18 -33.20 -10.88
N VAL A 203 -8.18 -31.92 -10.58
CA VAL A 203 -9.28 -31.25 -9.90
C VAL A 203 -9.65 -29.97 -10.61
N VAL A 204 -10.96 -29.69 -10.68
CA VAL A 204 -11.49 -28.44 -11.19
C VAL A 204 -12.34 -27.80 -10.09
N LEU A 205 -11.95 -26.58 -9.71
CA LEU A 205 -12.67 -25.73 -8.73
C LEU A 205 -13.30 -24.55 -9.46
N THR A 206 -14.48 -24.09 -9.01
CA THR A 206 -15.17 -22.97 -9.67
C THR A 206 -15.31 -21.73 -8.80
N GLU A 207 -15.07 -21.83 -7.51
CA GLU A 207 -15.09 -20.72 -6.56
C GLU A 207 -14.24 -21.05 -5.34
N PHE A 208 -13.58 -20.04 -4.79
CA PHE A 208 -12.93 -20.09 -3.49
C PHE A 208 -13.42 -18.90 -2.66
N SER A 209 -14.01 -19.16 -1.50
CA SER A 209 -14.69 -18.16 -0.67
C SER A 209 -14.60 -18.48 0.83
N THR A 210 -15.20 -17.64 1.67
CA THR A 210 -15.48 -17.91 3.08
C THR A 210 -17.00 -17.96 3.33
N ASP A 211 -17.41 -18.47 4.51
CA ASP A 211 -18.83 -18.50 4.91
C ASP A 211 -19.32 -17.20 5.56
N GLY A 212 -18.47 -16.22 5.70
CA GLY A 212 -18.79 -14.93 6.30
C GLY A 212 -18.00 -13.80 5.68
N THR A 213 -18.10 -12.63 6.28
CA THR A 213 -17.42 -11.44 5.78
C THR A 213 -15.96 -11.49 6.14
N ILE A 214 -15.09 -11.49 5.15
CA ILE A 214 -13.69 -11.13 5.33
C ILE A 214 -13.69 -9.63 5.58
N LYS A 215 -13.55 -9.25 6.84
CA LYS A 215 -13.29 -7.86 7.12
C LYS A 215 -11.92 -7.57 6.53
N GLY A 216 -11.95 -7.07 5.32
CA GLY A 216 -10.76 -6.47 4.79
C GLY A 216 -10.37 -5.41 5.80
N GLY A 217 -9.13 -5.41 6.20
CA GLY A 217 -8.54 -4.14 6.39
C GLY A 217 -8.75 -3.36 5.10
N PRO A 218 -8.55 -2.07 5.12
CA PRO A 218 -8.89 -1.13 4.07
C PRO A 218 -8.50 -1.64 2.69
N ALA A 219 -9.30 -1.32 1.71
CA ALA A 219 -9.09 -1.64 0.30
C ALA A 219 -7.64 -1.36 -0.06
N VAL A 220 -6.99 -2.29 -0.74
CA VAL A 220 -5.64 -2.09 -1.23
C VAL A 220 -5.65 -0.89 -2.15
N VAL A 221 -5.00 0.14 -1.71
CA VAL A 221 -4.78 1.32 -2.52
C VAL A 221 -3.47 1.11 -3.27
N ALA A 222 -3.50 1.23 -4.57
CA ALA A 222 -2.27 1.18 -5.35
C ALA A 222 -1.29 2.25 -4.86
N GLU A 223 0.00 1.98 -4.90
CA GLU A 223 1.04 2.93 -4.48
C GLU A 223 0.85 4.31 -5.11
N ASN A 224 0.41 4.34 -6.35
CA ASN A 224 0.11 5.55 -7.10
C ASN A 224 -1.26 6.17 -6.79
N GLU A 225 -2.10 5.52 -5.97
CA GLU A 225 -3.40 6.04 -5.51
C GLU A 225 -3.33 6.67 -4.12
N ILE A 226 -2.29 6.38 -3.33
CA ILE A 226 -2.14 6.92 -1.98
C ILE A 226 -1.53 8.34 -1.91
N PRO A 227 -0.72 8.82 -2.87
CA PRO A 227 -0.31 10.23 -2.87
C PRO A 227 -1.50 11.16 -2.94
N GLY A 228 -1.50 12.20 -2.12
CA GLY A 228 -2.58 13.19 -2.06
C GLY A 228 -2.50 14.08 -0.84
N THR A 229 -3.46 14.98 -0.72
CA THR A 229 -3.62 15.88 0.42
C THR A 229 -4.72 15.35 1.33
N TYR A 230 -4.40 15.19 2.61
CA TYR A 230 -5.24 14.55 3.62
C TYR A 230 -5.48 15.48 4.82
N PHE A 231 -6.69 15.42 5.38
CA PHE A 231 -7.06 16.13 6.60
C PHE A 231 -8.08 15.34 7.41
N ASN A 232 -8.26 15.67 8.67
CA ASN A 232 -9.37 15.15 9.48
C ASN A 232 -10.54 16.13 9.43
N PRO A 233 -11.74 15.74 8.95
CA PRO A 233 -12.90 16.65 8.87
C PRO A 233 -13.34 17.26 10.21
N ASN A 234 -13.02 16.62 11.34
CA ASN A 234 -13.29 17.14 12.68
C ASN A 234 -12.17 18.05 13.21
N ARG A 235 -11.06 18.15 12.46
CA ARG A 235 -9.86 18.93 12.79
C ARG A 235 -9.47 19.82 11.62
N ASP A 236 -10.46 20.51 11.06
CA ASP A 236 -10.27 21.37 9.89
C ASP A 236 -9.34 22.55 10.19
N GLY A 237 -8.23 22.61 9.49
CA GLY A 237 -7.17 23.59 9.67
C GLY A 237 -5.79 22.95 9.82
N GLU A 238 -5.71 21.65 10.07
CA GLU A 238 -4.48 20.88 10.04
C GLU A 238 -4.59 19.74 9.01
N GLY A 239 -3.47 19.19 8.59
CA GLY A 239 -3.45 18.10 7.62
C GLY A 239 -2.07 17.73 7.16
N CYS A 240 -2.02 16.83 6.17
CA CYS A 240 -0.77 16.32 5.62
C CYS A 240 -0.83 16.21 4.09
N GLN A 241 0.30 16.37 3.45
CA GLN A 241 0.50 16.02 2.04
C GLN A 241 1.47 14.85 1.93
N LEU A 242 1.10 13.85 1.15
CA LEU A 242 1.91 12.70 0.82
C LEU A 242 2.19 12.67 -0.68
N THR A 243 3.44 12.52 -1.06
CA THR A 243 3.83 12.28 -2.45
C THR A 243 4.67 11.02 -2.59
N LEU A 244 4.48 10.31 -3.70
CA LEU A 244 5.40 9.27 -4.15
C LEU A 244 6.37 9.91 -5.14
N GLU A 245 7.64 9.83 -4.82
CA GLU A 245 8.68 10.44 -5.62
C GLU A 245 8.96 9.64 -6.91
N ARG A 246 9.65 10.25 -7.86
CA ARG A 246 9.85 9.69 -9.21
C ARG A 246 10.65 8.39 -9.26
N ASN A 247 11.36 8.04 -8.20
CA ASN A 247 12.01 6.73 -8.07
C ASN A 247 11.01 5.58 -7.78
N GLN A 248 9.72 5.90 -7.60
CA GLN A 248 8.62 4.97 -7.33
C GLN A 248 8.78 4.12 -6.05
N VAL A 249 9.60 4.56 -5.11
CA VAL A 249 9.89 3.87 -3.85
C VAL A 249 9.79 4.82 -2.65
N THR A 250 10.24 6.05 -2.83
CA THR A 250 10.33 7.04 -1.75
C THR A 250 9.05 7.85 -1.64
N PHE A 251 8.48 7.85 -0.44
CA PHE A 251 7.38 8.74 -0.08
C PHE A 251 7.91 9.90 0.76
N ILE A 252 7.41 11.10 0.49
CA ILE A 252 7.61 12.29 1.31
C ILE A 252 6.28 12.67 1.92
N LEU A 253 6.23 12.74 3.25
CA LEU A 253 5.10 13.22 4.03
C LEU A 253 5.47 14.56 4.64
N THR A 254 4.61 15.57 4.41
CA THR A 254 4.68 16.86 5.14
C THR A 254 3.37 17.07 5.86
N CYS A 255 3.41 17.32 7.15
CA CYS A 255 2.23 17.58 7.99
C CYS A 255 2.28 18.98 8.59
N TYR A 256 1.13 19.59 8.75
CA TYR A 256 0.91 20.98 9.10
C TYR A 256 0.04 21.07 10.34
N PHE A 257 0.60 21.64 11.43
CA PHE A 257 0.02 21.65 12.77
C PHE A 257 0.22 23.00 13.46
N TYR A 258 -0.26 23.07 14.71
CA TYR A 258 -0.15 24.23 15.59
C TYR A 258 0.40 23.83 16.95
N ASP A 259 1.06 24.77 17.62
CA ASP A 259 1.47 24.68 19.01
C ASP A 259 1.38 26.08 19.65
N ALA A 260 0.61 26.20 20.72
CA ALA A 260 0.36 27.49 21.41
C ALA A 260 -0.09 28.63 20.47
N GLY A 261 -0.90 28.33 19.47
CA GLY A 261 -1.42 29.27 18.48
C GLY A 261 -0.51 29.53 17.27
N GLU A 262 0.71 29.05 17.29
CA GLU A 262 1.70 29.24 16.22
C GLU A 262 1.73 28.01 15.30
N GLN A 263 2.06 28.22 14.02
CA GLN A 263 2.22 27.14 13.06
C GLN A 263 3.54 26.38 13.25
N PHE A 264 3.49 25.08 13.00
CA PHE A 264 4.69 24.31 12.70
C PHE A 264 4.39 23.26 11.63
N TRP A 265 5.43 22.73 11.03
CA TRP A 265 5.34 21.65 10.05
C TRP A 265 6.37 20.59 10.31
N LEU A 266 6.01 19.37 9.94
CA LEU A 266 6.85 18.19 10.04
C LEU A 266 7.09 17.63 8.64
N ILE A 267 8.30 17.17 8.36
CA ILE A 267 8.62 16.46 7.13
C ILE A 267 9.30 15.14 7.45
N GLY A 268 8.89 14.09 6.76
CA GLY A 268 9.49 12.77 6.87
C GLY A 268 9.60 12.07 5.54
N VAL A 269 10.56 11.16 5.45
CA VAL A 269 10.79 10.29 4.30
C VAL A 269 10.53 8.86 4.73
N GLY A 270 9.76 8.13 3.95
CA GLY A 270 9.39 6.76 4.25
C GLY A 270 9.33 5.88 3.00
N GLU A 271 9.31 4.59 3.25
CA GLU A 271 9.13 3.57 2.23
C GLU A 271 7.92 2.72 2.59
N LEU A 272 7.23 2.24 1.56
CA LEU A 272 6.09 1.35 1.75
C LEU A 272 6.60 -0.05 2.11
N VAL A 273 6.21 -0.53 3.29
CA VAL A 273 6.53 -1.88 3.76
C VAL A 273 5.29 -2.48 4.41
N ASN A 274 4.87 -3.65 3.95
CA ASN A 274 3.72 -4.38 4.49
C ASN A 274 2.47 -3.48 4.63
N SER A 275 2.11 -2.78 3.54
CA SER A 275 0.93 -1.92 3.47
C SER A 275 0.93 -0.71 4.41
N LYS A 276 2.08 -0.33 4.91
CA LYS A 276 2.29 0.83 5.78
C LYS A 276 3.46 1.64 5.27
N ILE A 277 3.38 2.94 5.41
CA ILE A 277 4.54 3.79 5.26
C ILE A 277 5.01 4.18 6.65
N ASN A 278 6.24 3.78 6.98
CA ASN A 278 6.91 4.16 8.21
C ASN A 278 7.86 5.32 7.95
N PHE A 279 7.64 6.42 8.64
CA PHE A 279 8.53 7.56 8.69
C PHE A 279 9.28 7.47 10.02
N SER A 280 10.46 6.86 10.00
CA SER A 280 11.26 6.61 11.21
C SER A 280 11.74 7.88 11.89
N GLU A 281 11.78 8.98 11.15
CA GLU A 281 12.10 10.32 11.63
C GLU A 281 11.20 11.34 10.95
N MET A 282 10.50 12.12 11.77
CA MET A 282 9.79 13.33 11.36
C MET A 282 10.61 14.52 11.84
N THR A 283 11.09 15.31 10.90
CA THR A 283 11.93 16.49 11.18
C THR A 283 11.06 17.71 11.40
N ILE A 284 11.31 18.43 12.48
CA ILE A 284 10.83 19.80 12.71
C ILE A 284 11.96 20.80 12.49
N THR A 285 11.62 21.99 12.02
CA THR A 285 12.60 23.04 11.73
C THR A 285 12.22 24.38 12.36
N SER A 286 13.22 25.27 12.56
CA SER A 286 13.06 26.63 13.06
C SER A 286 14.30 27.48 12.73
N GLY A 287 14.27 28.76 13.11
CA GLY A 287 15.46 29.62 13.23
C GLY A 287 15.70 30.58 12.07
N ALA A 288 15.30 30.25 10.84
CA ALA A 288 15.53 31.11 9.68
C ALA A 288 14.56 32.31 9.60
N GLN A 289 14.84 33.21 8.68
CA GLN A 289 14.04 34.41 8.44
C GLN A 289 13.39 34.39 7.06
N TYR A 290 12.28 35.12 6.91
CA TYR A 290 11.60 35.23 5.62
C TYR A 290 12.40 36.03 4.57
N GLY A 291 12.21 35.68 3.31
CA GLY A 291 12.59 36.45 2.13
C GLY A 291 14.09 36.65 1.97
N ASN A 292 14.52 37.89 1.70
CA ASN A 292 15.94 38.20 1.45
C ASN A 292 16.85 38.07 2.69
N ARG A 293 16.26 37.88 3.86
CA ARG A 293 17.00 37.62 5.11
C ARG A 293 17.18 36.14 5.40
N PHE A 294 16.67 35.27 4.55
CA PHE A 294 16.81 33.83 4.72
C PHE A 294 18.29 33.43 4.58
N ASP A 295 18.79 32.73 5.56
CA ASP A 295 20.10 32.07 5.52
C ASP A 295 19.90 30.59 5.87
N PRO A 296 20.25 29.64 4.98
CA PRO A 296 20.11 28.21 5.26
C PRO A 296 20.92 27.73 6.45
N ASN A 297 21.96 28.48 6.85
CA ASN A 297 22.76 28.16 8.04
C ASN A 297 22.04 28.48 9.37
N ASP A 298 20.99 29.31 9.33
CA ASP A 298 20.16 29.61 10.48
C ASP A 298 19.08 28.52 10.69
N VAL A 299 18.84 27.64 9.71
CA VAL A 299 17.85 26.57 9.82
C VAL A 299 18.31 25.51 10.80
N MET A 300 17.62 25.45 11.93
CA MET A 300 17.81 24.38 12.92
C MET A 300 16.85 23.23 12.59
N ARG A 301 17.38 22.01 12.53
CA ARG A 301 16.61 20.77 12.29
C ARG A 301 16.73 19.87 13.50
N SER A 302 15.64 19.31 13.95
CA SER A 302 15.65 18.30 15.01
C SER A 302 14.64 17.19 14.73
N ASN A 303 14.96 16.00 15.24
CA ASN A 303 14.02 14.89 15.22
C ASN A 303 12.85 15.19 16.17
N TRP A 304 11.65 15.33 15.60
CA TRP A 304 10.43 15.52 16.36
C TRP A 304 9.86 14.19 16.87
N GLY A 305 10.03 13.12 16.12
CA GLY A 305 9.48 11.81 16.41
C GLY A 305 9.39 10.92 15.17
N SER A 306 8.43 10.04 15.16
CA SER A 306 8.13 9.17 14.03
C SER A 306 6.66 9.23 13.64
N ALA A 307 6.35 8.78 12.43
CA ALA A 307 4.97 8.65 11.97
C ALA A 307 4.76 7.30 11.27
N MET A 308 3.54 6.79 11.32
CA MET A 308 3.12 5.63 10.56
C MET A 308 1.77 5.94 9.91
N MET A 309 1.69 5.73 8.59
CA MET A 309 0.47 5.95 7.83
C MET A 309 -0.04 4.65 7.23
N THR A 310 -1.35 4.38 7.41
CA THR A 310 -2.06 3.20 6.89
C THR A 310 -3.36 3.64 6.23
N TRP A 311 -3.81 2.91 5.22
CA TRP A 311 -5.01 3.29 4.44
C TRP A 311 -6.15 2.32 4.66
N SER A 312 -7.37 2.88 4.81
CA SER A 312 -8.62 2.12 4.75
C SER A 312 -9.16 1.99 3.32
N ASP A 313 -8.92 2.96 2.49
CA ASP A 313 -9.17 2.98 1.03
C ASP A 313 -8.32 4.12 0.41
N CYS A 314 -8.43 4.39 -0.90
CA CYS A 314 -7.62 5.42 -1.55
C CYS A 314 -7.92 6.86 -1.11
N ASN A 315 -8.97 7.08 -0.32
CA ASN A 315 -9.38 8.39 0.17
C ASN A 315 -9.22 8.55 1.68
N ASN A 316 -9.07 7.46 2.43
CA ASN A 316 -9.06 7.45 3.89
C ASN A 316 -7.83 6.75 4.44
N ALA A 317 -7.19 7.35 5.43
CA ALA A 317 -5.98 6.84 6.05
C ALA A 317 -5.96 7.12 7.56
N ASP A 318 -5.28 6.25 8.29
CA ASP A 318 -4.92 6.48 9.69
C ASP A 318 -3.46 6.96 9.76
N LEU A 319 -3.20 8.04 10.49
CA LEU A 319 -1.87 8.55 10.75
C LEU A 319 -1.59 8.50 12.25
N GLU A 320 -0.63 7.68 12.62
CA GLU A 320 -0.09 7.61 13.98
C GLU A 320 1.15 8.50 14.08
N LEU A 321 1.16 9.44 15.02
CA LEU A 321 2.28 10.34 15.30
C LEU A 321 2.85 10.04 16.68
N LYS A 322 4.15 9.76 16.77
CA LYS A 322 4.87 9.44 18.01
C LYS A 322 6.01 10.43 18.24
N PRO A 323 5.75 11.52 18.99
CA PRO A 323 6.76 12.52 19.31
C PRO A 323 7.82 11.96 20.26
N VAL A 324 9.07 12.42 20.10
CA VAL A 324 10.15 12.25 21.09
C VAL A 324 10.49 13.58 21.79
N VAL A 325 9.95 14.68 21.29
CA VAL A 325 10.09 16.03 21.87
C VAL A 325 9.16 16.16 23.06
N PRO A 326 9.64 16.55 24.25
CA PRO A 326 8.81 16.78 25.42
C PRO A 326 7.75 17.85 25.18
N GLY A 327 6.54 17.63 25.67
CA GLY A 327 5.42 18.57 25.55
C GLY A 327 4.42 18.18 24.47
N TYR A 328 4.78 17.29 23.55
CA TYR A 328 3.85 16.72 22.57
C TYR A 328 3.36 15.35 23.01
N GLU A 329 2.10 15.03 22.73
CA GLU A 329 1.50 13.72 22.98
C GLU A 329 1.43 12.85 21.73
N GLU A 330 1.32 11.53 21.88
CA GLU A 330 1.01 10.63 20.77
C GLU A 330 -0.39 10.92 20.25
N VAL A 331 -0.55 10.99 18.94
CA VAL A 331 -1.82 11.31 18.28
C VAL A 331 -2.11 10.29 17.18
N MET A 332 -3.38 9.85 17.14
CA MET A 332 -3.95 9.10 16.04
C MET A 332 -4.95 9.99 15.30
N LEU A 333 -4.75 10.18 14.01
CA LEU A 333 -5.60 11.00 13.17
C LEU A 333 -6.28 10.12 12.09
N ASP A 334 -7.62 10.15 12.08
CA ASP A 334 -8.41 9.61 10.98
C ASP A 334 -8.43 10.63 9.85
N LEU A 335 -7.73 10.37 8.78
CA LEU A 335 -7.56 11.31 7.68
C LEU A 335 -8.42 10.93 6.48
N THR A 336 -8.97 11.93 5.82
CA THR A 336 -9.63 11.78 4.53
C THR A 336 -8.98 12.68 3.48
N ARG A 337 -8.99 12.26 2.23
CA ARG A 337 -8.46 13.06 1.12
C ARG A 337 -9.30 14.32 0.91
N ILE A 338 -8.65 15.46 0.69
CA ILE A 338 -9.32 16.75 0.50
C ILE A 338 -10.22 16.76 -0.75
N LEU A 339 -9.80 16.08 -1.82
CA LEU A 339 -10.60 15.84 -3.02
C LEU A 339 -10.65 14.32 -3.29
N PRO A 340 -11.77 13.67 -2.94
CA PRO A 340 -11.92 12.23 -3.13
C PRO A 340 -11.78 11.79 -4.58
N THR A 341 -11.14 10.65 -4.81
CA THR A 341 -10.96 10.02 -6.12
C THR A 341 -11.68 8.67 -6.18
N SER A 342 -11.85 8.13 -7.38
CA SER A 342 -12.37 6.77 -7.55
C SER A 342 -11.25 5.76 -7.34
N CYS A 343 -11.32 4.96 -6.28
CA CYS A 343 -10.36 3.89 -6.01
C CYS A 343 -10.35 2.86 -7.14
N GLY A 344 -9.18 2.30 -7.45
CA GLY A 344 -9.00 1.37 -8.56
C GLY A 344 -8.86 2.05 -9.93
N SER A 345 -8.86 3.37 -9.97
CA SER A 345 -8.62 4.13 -11.21
C SER A 345 -7.14 4.28 -11.58
N GLY A 346 -6.24 3.83 -10.70
CA GLY A 346 -4.79 3.93 -10.87
C GLY A 346 -4.21 5.28 -10.41
N GLY A 347 -4.93 6.05 -9.59
CA GLY A 347 -4.49 7.33 -9.04
C GLY A 347 -4.38 8.44 -10.09
N VAL A 348 -3.58 9.46 -9.81
CA VAL A 348 -3.27 10.52 -10.78
C VAL A 348 -2.43 9.94 -11.90
N GLN A 349 -3.00 9.87 -13.08
CA GLN A 349 -2.40 9.26 -14.27
C GLN A 349 -1.81 10.31 -15.23
N GLY A 350 -0.90 9.86 -16.10
CA GLY A 350 -0.39 10.66 -17.21
C GLY A 350 0.56 11.77 -16.78
N ASP A 351 0.54 12.85 -17.55
CA ASP A 351 1.47 13.97 -17.42
C ASP A 351 1.37 14.66 -16.04
N SER A 352 0.17 14.70 -15.44
CA SER A 352 -0.07 15.41 -14.19
C SER A 352 0.68 14.82 -13.00
N ALA A 353 0.84 13.49 -12.93
CA ALA A 353 1.63 12.83 -11.89
C ALA A 353 3.11 13.25 -11.89
N ALA A 354 3.63 13.68 -13.03
CA ALA A 354 5.02 14.13 -13.16
C ALA A 354 5.32 15.41 -12.36
N TRP A 355 4.30 16.23 -12.08
CA TRP A 355 4.41 17.53 -11.41
C TRP A 355 4.25 17.42 -9.89
N MET A 356 3.78 16.29 -9.35
CA MET A 356 3.70 16.03 -7.91
C MET A 356 5.11 15.93 -7.31
N GLY A 357 5.24 16.30 -6.04
CA GLY A 357 6.48 16.13 -5.29
C GLY A 357 6.83 17.30 -4.41
N ALA A 358 7.94 17.16 -3.70
CA ALA A 358 8.53 18.20 -2.88
C ALA A 358 9.63 18.93 -3.67
N TYR A 359 9.64 20.26 -3.55
CA TYR A 359 10.53 21.17 -4.27
C TYR A 359 11.17 22.18 -3.32
N PHE A 360 12.38 22.61 -3.61
CA PHE A 360 13.10 23.63 -2.84
C PHE A 360 14.05 24.46 -3.71
N ASP A 361 14.46 25.62 -3.25
CA ASP A 361 15.57 26.35 -3.83
C ASP A 361 16.88 25.83 -3.22
N PRO A 362 17.84 25.31 -4.03
CA PRO A 362 19.10 24.78 -3.51
C PRO A 362 19.95 25.80 -2.72
N ASN A 363 19.70 27.10 -2.92
CA ASN A 363 20.37 28.16 -2.14
C ASN A 363 19.63 28.51 -0.83
N ARG A 364 18.44 27.89 -0.62
CA ARG A 364 17.54 28.18 0.49
C ARG A 364 17.06 26.87 1.15
N ASP A 365 18.00 25.98 1.41
CA ASP A 365 17.71 24.67 2.01
C ASP A 365 17.11 24.81 3.40
N GLY A 366 15.88 24.34 3.55
CA GLY A 366 15.09 24.40 4.79
C GLY A 366 13.71 25.05 4.59
N GLU A 367 13.45 25.68 3.45
CA GLU A 367 12.12 26.07 3.01
C GLU A 367 11.78 25.42 1.66
N GLY A 368 10.51 25.33 1.31
CA GLY A 368 10.13 24.70 0.05
C GLY A 368 8.63 24.61 -0.20
N PHE A 369 8.31 23.88 -1.24
CA PHE A 369 6.96 23.69 -1.72
C PHE A 369 6.63 22.19 -1.78
N HIS A 370 5.42 21.83 -1.43
CA HIS A 370 4.91 20.50 -1.63
C HIS A 370 3.69 20.57 -2.55
N PHE A 371 3.72 19.84 -3.67
CA PHE A 371 2.66 19.80 -4.65
C PHE A 371 1.98 18.43 -4.64
N GLY A 372 0.68 18.42 -4.31
CA GLY A 372 -0.24 17.34 -4.63
C GLY A 372 -1.00 17.66 -5.91
N VAL A 373 -1.29 16.66 -6.72
CA VAL A 373 -2.24 16.76 -7.83
C VAL A 373 -3.44 15.91 -7.48
N GLU A 374 -4.60 16.53 -7.50
CA GLU A 374 -5.87 15.93 -7.17
C GLU A 374 -6.72 15.70 -8.44
N VAL A 375 -7.95 15.26 -8.26
CA VAL A 375 -8.88 14.99 -9.36
C VAL A 375 -9.06 16.24 -10.25
N GLY A 376 -9.07 16.05 -11.57
CA GLY A 376 -9.33 17.12 -12.54
C GLY A 376 -8.20 18.11 -12.73
N GLU A 377 -6.96 17.70 -12.48
CA GLU A 377 -5.76 18.55 -12.59
C GLU A 377 -5.75 19.76 -11.62
N VAL A 378 -6.44 19.62 -10.50
CA VAL A 378 -6.35 20.58 -9.41
C VAL A 378 -5.06 20.31 -8.65
N PHE A 379 -4.20 21.33 -8.58
CA PHE A 379 -3.02 21.31 -7.75
C PHE A 379 -3.36 21.84 -6.37
N VAL A 380 -2.92 21.12 -5.34
CA VAL A 380 -2.86 21.62 -3.97
C VAL A 380 -1.39 21.88 -3.67
N MET A 381 -1.07 23.11 -3.34
CA MET A 381 0.28 23.51 -2.99
C MET A 381 0.32 23.93 -1.54
N THR A 382 1.28 23.44 -0.79
CA THR A 382 1.69 24.03 0.47
C THR A 382 3.11 24.60 0.30
N TRP A 383 3.28 25.84 0.70
CA TRP A 383 4.59 26.47 0.81
C TRP A 383 4.94 26.62 2.29
N TYR A 384 6.09 26.15 2.69
CA TYR A 384 6.61 26.24 4.05
C TYR A 384 7.91 27.04 4.07
N THR A 385 7.96 28.00 4.99
CA THR A 385 9.05 28.98 5.16
C THR A 385 9.11 29.41 6.64
N TYR A 386 9.66 30.58 6.93
CA TYR A 386 9.83 31.09 8.28
C TYR A 386 9.41 32.56 8.38
N LEU A 387 8.93 32.95 9.54
CA LEU A 387 8.73 34.33 9.94
C LEU A 387 9.30 34.53 11.35
N ASP A 388 10.28 35.47 11.49
CA ASP A 388 10.94 35.79 12.76
C ASP A 388 11.48 34.56 13.55
N GLY A 389 12.00 33.57 12.81
CA GLY A 389 12.56 32.35 13.36
C GLY A 389 11.56 31.21 13.60
N GLN A 390 10.26 31.48 13.41
CA GLN A 390 9.21 30.47 13.54
C GLN A 390 8.86 29.87 12.18
N PRO A 391 8.59 28.56 12.10
CA PRO A 391 8.10 27.92 10.87
C PRO A 391 6.68 28.38 10.57
N VAL A 392 6.42 28.71 9.32
CA VAL A 392 5.07 29.08 8.83
C VAL A 392 4.78 28.36 7.52
N TRP A 393 3.51 28.11 7.26
CA TRP A 393 3.08 27.48 6.02
C TRP A 393 1.82 28.17 5.48
N MET A 394 1.70 28.15 4.17
CA MET A 394 0.55 28.63 3.41
C MET A 394 0.08 27.54 2.47
N ILE A 395 -1.25 27.43 2.30
CA ILE A 395 -1.86 26.43 1.43
C ILE A 395 -2.79 27.13 0.43
N GLY A 396 -2.82 26.58 -0.78
CA GLY A 396 -3.72 27.05 -1.83
C GLY A 396 -3.98 26.00 -2.88
N THR A 397 -5.00 26.23 -3.70
CA THR A 397 -5.36 25.39 -4.85
C THR A 397 -5.21 26.18 -6.13
N GLY A 398 -4.84 25.49 -7.22
CA GLY A 398 -4.72 26.08 -8.54
C GLY A 398 -4.98 25.05 -9.63
N ILE A 399 -5.34 25.53 -10.81
CA ILE A 399 -5.51 24.68 -12.00
C ILE A 399 -4.36 24.98 -12.96
N ARG A 400 -3.76 23.93 -13.49
CA ARG A 400 -2.66 24.07 -14.43
C ARG A 400 -3.17 24.53 -15.79
N ASP A 401 -2.58 25.61 -16.31
CA ASP A 401 -2.71 26.05 -17.70
C ASP A 401 -1.35 25.96 -18.39
N ASN A 402 -1.15 24.92 -19.19
CA ASN A 402 0.12 24.58 -19.84
C ASN A 402 1.25 24.40 -18.82
N MET A 403 2.19 25.34 -18.76
CA MET A 403 3.36 25.35 -17.88
C MET A 403 3.18 26.30 -16.68
N ARG A 404 1.96 26.79 -16.44
CA ARG A 404 1.67 27.74 -15.36
C ARG A 404 0.56 27.23 -14.46
N VAL A 405 0.72 27.47 -13.15
CA VAL A 405 -0.34 27.36 -12.15
C VAL A 405 -0.40 28.68 -11.38
N VAL A 406 -1.61 29.18 -11.19
CA VAL A 406 -1.85 30.34 -10.32
C VAL A 406 -2.61 29.87 -9.11
N PHE A 407 -2.05 30.10 -7.94
CA PHE A 407 -2.67 29.87 -6.64
C PHE A 407 -3.17 31.23 -6.14
N GLU A 408 -4.43 31.51 -6.43
CA GLU A 408 -5.07 32.75 -6.02
C GLU A 408 -5.50 32.66 -4.56
N ASP A 409 -5.31 33.72 -3.81
CA ASP A 409 -5.80 33.88 -2.44
C ASP A 409 -5.38 32.72 -1.51
N MET A 410 -4.09 32.37 -1.53
CA MET A 410 -3.54 31.37 -0.61
C MET A 410 -3.82 31.75 0.84
N VAL A 411 -4.00 30.75 1.68
CA VAL A 411 -4.37 30.93 3.09
C VAL A 411 -3.18 30.65 3.98
N ILE A 412 -2.92 31.57 4.92
CA ILE A 412 -2.10 31.35 6.12
C ILE A 412 -3.02 31.17 7.32
N THR A 413 -2.62 30.38 8.29
CA THR A 413 -3.48 30.06 9.45
C THR A 413 -2.74 30.23 10.77
N SER A 414 -3.48 30.32 11.89
CA SER A 414 -2.93 30.41 13.25
C SER A 414 -4.00 30.01 14.28
N GLY A 415 -3.69 30.01 15.56
CA GLY A 415 -4.64 30.10 16.66
C GLY A 415 -5.04 28.79 17.33
N ALA A 416 -4.69 27.63 16.78
CA ALA A 416 -4.99 26.33 17.37
C ALA A 416 -3.81 25.75 18.18
N ASP A 417 -4.02 24.59 18.80
CA ASP A 417 -3.02 23.82 19.54
C ASP A 417 -2.83 22.41 18.96
N PHE A 418 -1.83 21.67 19.41
CA PHE A 418 -1.53 20.31 18.99
C PHE A 418 -2.36 19.28 19.78
N GLY A 419 -2.58 18.11 19.18
CA GLY A 419 -3.08 16.92 19.86
C GLY A 419 -4.52 17.05 20.38
N SER A 420 -4.77 16.63 21.61
CA SER A 420 -6.09 16.65 22.24
C SER A 420 -6.63 18.06 22.49
N GLU A 421 -5.76 19.05 22.54
CA GLU A 421 -6.13 20.46 22.76
C GLU A 421 -6.49 21.20 21.46
N PHE A 422 -6.45 20.54 20.30
CA PHE A 422 -6.86 21.13 19.04
C PHE A 422 -8.37 21.33 18.97
N TYR A 423 -8.77 22.57 18.67
CA TYR A 423 -10.16 22.93 18.37
C TYR A 423 -10.22 23.66 17.01
N ALA A 424 -10.94 23.09 16.04
CA ALA A 424 -11.07 23.67 14.69
C ALA A 424 -11.65 25.10 14.70
N ALA A 425 -12.43 25.45 15.73
CA ALA A 425 -13.00 26.79 15.91
C ALA A 425 -11.95 27.86 16.29
N ASP A 426 -10.80 27.44 16.80
CA ASP A 426 -9.72 28.37 17.18
C ASP A 426 -8.81 28.68 15.97
N VAL A 427 -8.94 27.94 14.87
CA VAL A 427 -8.17 28.17 13.63
C VAL A 427 -8.61 29.47 12.98
N VAL A 428 -7.73 30.45 13.00
CA VAL A 428 -7.86 31.73 12.28
C VAL A 428 -7.28 31.56 10.89
N ARG A 429 -7.98 32.00 9.88
CA ARG A 429 -7.55 31.97 8.46
C ARG A 429 -7.45 33.39 7.94
N GLU A 430 -6.31 33.72 7.33
CA GLU A 430 -6.08 35.00 6.65
C GLU A 430 -5.67 34.77 5.18
N SER A 431 -6.08 35.67 4.32
CA SER A 431 -5.58 35.71 2.95
C SER A 431 -4.10 36.09 2.97
N PHE A 432 -3.25 35.19 2.46
CA PHE A 432 -1.83 35.47 2.30
C PHE A 432 -1.56 36.31 1.04
N GLY A 433 -2.26 36.02 -0.05
CA GLY A 433 -2.05 36.57 -1.39
C GLY A 433 -1.83 35.46 -2.42
N ASP A 434 -1.23 35.79 -3.55
CA ASP A 434 -1.12 34.91 -4.71
C ASP A 434 0.30 34.33 -4.84
N VAL A 435 0.37 33.08 -5.30
CA VAL A 435 1.64 32.48 -5.76
C VAL A 435 1.46 32.01 -7.20
N ILE A 436 2.33 32.48 -8.07
CA ILE A 436 2.36 32.07 -9.48
C ILE A 436 3.55 31.14 -9.67
N VAL A 437 3.28 29.97 -10.19
CA VAL A 437 4.28 28.96 -10.54
C VAL A 437 4.40 28.85 -12.03
N ASP A 438 5.58 29.15 -12.56
CA ASP A 438 5.94 29.00 -13.96
C ASP A 438 6.94 27.86 -14.10
N PHE A 439 6.49 26.69 -14.54
CA PHE A 439 7.33 25.51 -14.75
C PHE A 439 8.22 25.68 -15.98
N THR A 440 9.49 25.33 -15.87
CA THR A 440 10.38 25.13 -17.01
C THR A 440 10.37 23.70 -17.50
N ASP A 441 10.20 22.75 -16.59
CA ASP A 441 9.97 21.33 -16.81
C ASP A 441 9.33 20.72 -15.54
N CYS A 442 9.08 19.42 -15.50
CA CYS A 442 8.44 18.76 -14.35
C CYS A 442 9.33 18.70 -13.08
N ASN A 443 10.57 19.10 -13.16
CA ASN A 443 11.49 19.12 -12.02
C ASN A 443 11.84 20.54 -11.55
N ASN A 444 11.55 21.57 -12.37
CA ASN A 444 12.00 22.93 -12.12
C ASN A 444 10.90 23.96 -12.41
N PHE A 445 10.78 24.95 -11.55
CA PHE A 445 9.89 26.10 -11.76
C PHE A 445 10.41 27.37 -11.09
N THR A 446 9.88 28.51 -11.51
CA THR A 446 10.02 29.78 -10.81
C THR A 446 8.71 30.07 -10.06
N ALA A 447 8.79 30.31 -8.75
CA ALA A 447 7.66 30.76 -7.93
C ALA A 447 7.74 32.29 -7.77
N THR A 448 6.67 32.99 -8.17
CA THR A 448 6.49 34.42 -7.89
C THR A 448 5.45 34.58 -6.78
N VAL A 449 5.89 35.07 -5.64
CA VAL A 449 5.08 35.27 -4.44
C VAL A 449 4.65 36.72 -4.36
N ASN A 450 3.35 36.97 -4.27
CA ASN A 450 2.74 38.27 -4.12
C ASN A 450 1.88 38.30 -2.85
N SER A 451 2.49 38.64 -1.72
CA SER A 451 1.79 38.69 -0.46
C SER A 451 0.97 39.95 -0.27
N GLN A 452 -0.17 39.83 0.39
CA GLN A 452 -1.01 40.95 0.87
C GLN A 452 -0.69 41.34 2.32
N LEU A 453 0.08 40.51 3.03
CA LEU A 453 0.45 40.72 4.42
C LEU A 453 1.75 41.54 4.53
N PRO A 454 1.80 42.56 5.37
CA PRO A 454 2.92 43.51 5.43
C PRO A 454 4.22 42.89 5.94
N GLU A 455 4.17 41.80 6.70
CA GLU A 455 5.32 41.05 7.21
C GLU A 455 5.98 40.19 6.11
N PHE A 456 5.26 39.89 5.04
CA PHE A 456 5.72 39.13 3.89
C PHE A 456 5.85 40.07 2.68
N HIS A 457 7.05 40.33 2.21
CA HIS A 457 7.27 41.07 0.97
C HIS A 457 7.30 40.12 -0.23
N ASN A 458 7.08 40.65 -1.42
CA ASN A 458 7.11 39.88 -2.66
C ASN A 458 8.47 39.23 -2.88
N LEU A 459 8.45 38.02 -3.40
CA LEU A 459 9.64 37.17 -3.54
C LEU A 459 9.56 36.38 -4.84
N VAL A 460 10.71 36.11 -5.44
CA VAL A 460 10.86 35.20 -6.58
C VAL A 460 11.87 34.13 -6.20
N LEU A 461 11.49 32.87 -6.39
CA LEU A 461 12.30 31.69 -6.03
C LEU A 461 12.46 30.79 -7.25
N ASP A 462 13.67 30.34 -7.53
CA ASP A 462 13.95 29.31 -8.52
C ASP A 462 14.12 27.99 -7.80
N VAL A 463 13.20 27.06 -8.02
CA VAL A 463 13.09 25.83 -7.25
C VAL A 463 13.25 24.60 -8.13
N THR A 464 13.79 23.55 -7.51
CA THR A 464 13.99 22.23 -8.13
C THR A 464 13.38 21.15 -7.26
N LYS A 465 13.01 20.04 -7.87
CA LYS A 465 12.45 18.88 -7.17
C LYS A 465 13.52 18.22 -6.30
N ILE A 466 13.14 17.79 -5.09
CA ILE A 466 14.04 17.07 -4.17
C ILE A 466 14.53 15.75 -4.78
N VAL A 467 13.62 15.00 -5.41
CA VAL A 467 13.94 13.78 -6.15
C VAL A 467 13.54 13.97 -7.62
N PRO A 468 14.46 14.46 -8.47
CA PRO A 468 14.14 14.69 -9.89
C PRO A 468 13.90 13.38 -10.64
N GLY A 469 13.06 13.45 -11.67
CA GLY A 469 12.72 12.32 -12.52
C GLY A 469 12.64 12.68 -13.99
N THR A 470 12.33 11.69 -14.83
CA THR A 470 12.11 11.92 -16.26
C THR A 470 10.77 12.64 -16.45
N CYS A 471 10.79 13.77 -17.18
CA CYS A 471 9.57 14.48 -17.57
C CYS A 471 8.90 13.80 -18.77
N PRO A 472 7.55 13.91 -18.89
CA PRO A 472 6.80 13.36 -20.03
C PRO A 472 7.24 13.96 -21.36
#